data_eff9fabc7f4d67df5ba9878882205a89
#
_entry.id   eff9fabc7f4d67df5ba9878882205a89
#
_cell.length_a   1.000
_cell.length_b   1.000
_cell.length_c   1.000
_cell.angle_alpha   90.00
_cell.angle_beta   90.00
_cell.angle_gamma   90.00
#
_symmetry.space_group_name_H-M   'P 1'
#
loop_
_entity.id
_entity.type
_entity.pdbx_description
1 polymer ?
#
loop_
_entity_poly.entity_id
_entity_poly.type
_entity_poly.pdbx_seq_one_letter_code
_entity_poly.pdbx_strand_id
1 'polypeptide(L)'
;MDFEKTAQKIIETTLTKGASECDVVLAKSRGKSISCRLQKIEDLDESDEKTIGIRALVDHKQAFVSSSDIETENIERLVSKCVEMAKLAPVDDTAVLGDSSLFEKNAADLDLYQEEEIDTKILIDAVKECEDSALSVKGITNSEGAGASSSKAEFFLATSNGFHGGYKSSTSSISCSVLAGEGQEMERDYEYAVKRFSSDLPNPKEIGQSAAEKTLKRLNPQKINSTKLPVVFDKRISNDLLGYLASSISGTSIARGTSFLKDSLGKQVFNKDVTCLLYTSDAADDL
;
A
#
# COMPACT_ATOMS: atom_id res chain seq x y z
N MET A 1 -3.57 -0.84 -23.87
CA MET A 1 -5.00 -0.72 -23.55
C MET A 1 -5.29 0.75 -23.38
N ASP A 2 -6.31 1.25 -24.04
CA ASP A 2 -6.82 2.60 -23.83
C ASP A 2 -7.79 2.54 -22.63
N PHE A 3 -7.35 3.03 -21.48
CA PHE A 3 -8.11 2.93 -20.22
C PHE A 3 -9.42 3.70 -20.29
N GLU A 4 -9.41 4.89 -20.88
CA GLU A 4 -10.59 5.73 -20.96
C GLU A 4 -11.71 5.07 -21.79
N LYS A 5 -11.39 4.62 -23.01
CA LYS A 5 -12.36 3.92 -23.86
C LYS A 5 -12.87 2.62 -23.22
N THR A 6 -11.98 1.89 -22.56
CA THR A 6 -12.36 0.63 -21.90
C THR A 6 -13.30 0.89 -20.73
N ALA A 7 -12.99 1.86 -19.87
CA ALA A 7 -13.80 2.23 -18.74
C ALA A 7 -15.18 2.72 -19.19
N GLN A 8 -15.24 3.58 -20.21
CA GLN A 8 -16.50 4.09 -20.77
C GLN A 8 -17.39 2.95 -21.27
N LYS A 9 -16.82 1.99 -22.04
CA LYS A 9 -17.57 0.83 -22.53
C LYS A 9 -18.13 -0.03 -21.38
N ILE A 10 -17.33 -0.21 -20.31
CA ILE A 10 -17.77 -0.97 -19.13
C ILE A 10 -18.92 -0.24 -18.43
N ILE A 11 -18.81 1.08 -18.24
CA ILE A 11 -19.87 1.90 -17.64
C ILE A 11 -21.16 1.78 -18.44
N GLU A 12 -21.11 2.01 -19.75
CA GLU A 12 -22.28 1.92 -20.64
C GLU A 12 -22.94 0.53 -20.55
N THR A 13 -22.12 -0.53 -20.56
CA THR A 13 -22.61 -1.90 -20.44
C THR A 13 -23.26 -2.15 -19.08
N THR A 14 -22.66 -1.65 -17.99
CA THR A 14 -23.16 -1.84 -16.62
C THR A 14 -24.52 -1.15 -16.44
N LEU A 15 -24.67 0.08 -16.92
CA LEU A 15 -25.95 0.80 -16.90
C LEU A 15 -27.01 0.09 -17.74
N THR A 16 -26.64 -0.38 -18.95
CA THR A 16 -27.57 -1.13 -19.83
C THR A 16 -28.06 -2.44 -19.20
N LYS A 17 -27.24 -3.08 -18.34
CA LYS A 17 -27.61 -4.30 -17.59
C LYS A 17 -28.49 -4.01 -16.37
N GLY A 18 -28.78 -2.75 -16.07
CA GLY A 18 -29.72 -2.32 -15.04
C GLY A 18 -29.10 -1.85 -13.73
N ALA A 19 -27.84 -1.45 -13.73
CA ALA A 19 -27.31 -0.65 -12.64
C ALA A 19 -27.85 0.79 -12.72
N SER A 20 -28.15 1.41 -11.58
CA SER A 20 -28.48 2.83 -11.47
C SER A 20 -27.23 3.71 -11.60
N GLU A 21 -26.13 3.25 -11.00
CA GLU A 21 -24.83 3.91 -11.02
C GLU A 21 -23.71 2.85 -11.04
N CYS A 22 -22.53 3.24 -11.46
CA CYS A 22 -21.34 2.37 -11.37
C CYS A 22 -20.06 3.18 -11.39
N ASP A 23 -19.00 2.58 -10.86
CA ASP A 23 -17.64 2.99 -11.09
C ASP A 23 -16.75 1.84 -11.55
N VAL A 24 -15.68 2.19 -12.24
CA VAL A 24 -14.74 1.27 -12.86
C VAL A 24 -13.33 1.70 -12.55
N VAL A 25 -12.55 0.79 -12.01
CA VAL A 25 -11.11 0.95 -11.79
C VAL A 25 -10.37 0.07 -12.78
N LEU A 26 -9.42 0.67 -13.48
CA LEU A 26 -8.46 -0.03 -14.32
C LEU A 26 -7.07 0.20 -13.75
N ALA A 27 -6.33 -0.86 -13.54
CA ALA A 27 -4.96 -0.78 -13.05
C ALA A 27 -4.03 -1.62 -13.93
N LYS A 28 -2.82 -1.13 -14.10
CA LYS A 28 -1.71 -1.87 -14.69
C LYS A 28 -0.51 -1.69 -13.80
N SER A 29 0.18 -2.79 -13.48
CA SER A 29 1.43 -2.74 -12.75
C SER A 29 2.49 -3.60 -13.43
N ARG A 30 3.72 -3.14 -13.34
CA ARG A 30 4.91 -3.91 -13.72
C ARG A 30 5.89 -3.82 -12.58
N GLY A 31 6.50 -4.93 -12.23
CA GLY A 31 7.45 -4.99 -11.15
C GLY A 31 8.58 -5.95 -11.42
N LYS A 32 9.74 -5.65 -10.82
CA LYS A 32 10.88 -6.54 -10.72
C LYS A 32 11.29 -6.60 -9.26
N SER A 33 11.56 -7.78 -8.75
CA SER A 33 12.12 -7.96 -7.42
C SER A 33 13.23 -8.99 -7.43
N ILE A 34 14.27 -8.70 -6.67
CA ILE A 34 15.44 -9.57 -6.52
C ILE A 34 15.66 -9.77 -5.03
N SER A 35 15.93 -11.01 -4.64
CA SER A 35 16.45 -11.30 -3.32
C SER A 35 17.77 -12.06 -3.42
N CYS A 36 18.66 -11.80 -2.48
CA CYS A 36 19.88 -12.59 -2.30
C CYS A 36 20.06 -12.95 -0.84
N ARG A 37 20.71 -14.09 -0.61
CA ARG A 37 21.15 -14.54 0.70
C ARG A 37 22.52 -15.20 0.60
N LEU A 38 23.43 -14.80 1.47
CA LEU A 38 24.82 -15.25 1.47
C LEU A 38 25.45 -15.13 0.07
N GLN A 39 25.23 -13.99 -0.57
CA GLN A 39 25.70 -13.60 -1.91
C GLN A 39 25.16 -14.45 -3.07
N LYS A 40 24.18 -15.32 -2.82
CA LYS A 40 23.47 -16.10 -3.83
C LYS A 40 22.11 -15.49 -4.08
N ILE A 41 21.77 -15.30 -5.34
CA ILE A 41 20.40 -14.91 -5.72
C ILE A 41 19.49 -16.09 -5.38
N GLU A 42 18.46 -15.82 -4.55
CA GLU A 42 17.45 -16.80 -4.17
C GLU A 42 16.21 -16.65 -5.04
N ASP A 43 15.86 -15.41 -5.40
CA ASP A 43 14.66 -15.15 -6.15
C ASP A 43 14.84 -13.99 -7.14
N LEU A 44 14.19 -14.08 -8.27
CA LEU A 44 14.11 -13.06 -9.31
C LEU A 44 12.73 -13.14 -9.94
N ASP A 45 11.88 -12.20 -9.58
CA ASP A 45 10.52 -12.12 -10.09
C ASP A 45 10.34 -10.92 -11.02
N GLU A 46 9.63 -11.15 -12.11
CA GLU A 46 9.10 -10.10 -12.96
C GLU A 46 7.59 -10.29 -13.12
N SER A 47 6.84 -9.22 -12.91
CA SER A 47 5.38 -9.22 -13.06
C SER A 47 4.93 -8.15 -14.06
N ASP A 48 3.90 -8.46 -14.84
CA ASP A 48 3.13 -7.51 -15.66
C ASP A 48 1.65 -7.85 -15.46
N GLU A 49 0.96 -7.06 -14.64
CA GLU A 49 -0.40 -7.34 -14.22
C GLU A 49 -1.34 -6.26 -14.72
N LYS A 50 -2.55 -6.67 -15.08
CA LYS A 50 -3.65 -5.78 -15.39
C LYS A 50 -4.86 -6.22 -14.58
N THR A 51 -5.60 -5.26 -14.05
CA THR A 51 -6.76 -5.56 -13.22
C THR A 51 -7.90 -4.60 -13.59
N ILE A 52 -9.10 -5.16 -13.66
CA ILE A 52 -10.35 -4.40 -13.74
C ILE A 52 -11.11 -4.62 -12.45
N GLY A 53 -11.57 -3.54 -11.83
CA GLY A 53 -12.56 -3.55 -10.77
C GLY A 53 -13.83 -2.86 -11.24
N ILE A 54 -14.98 -3.44 -10.96
CA ILE A 54 -16.31 -2.88 -11.29
C ILE A 54 -17.13 -2.85 -10.02
N ARG A 55 -17.66 -1.70 -9.67
CA ARG A 55 -18.71 -1.58 -8.67
C ARG A 55 -20.02 -1.20 -9.38
N ALA A 56 -21.06 -1.98 -9.14
CA ALA A 56 -22.41 -1.68 -9.60
C ALA A 56 -23.30 -1.32 -8.41
N LEU A 57 -24.10 -0.27 -8.57
CA LEU A 57 -25.10 0.17 -7.61
C LEU A 57 -26.49 0.00 -8.22
N VAL A 58 -27.41 -0.57 -7.45
CA VAL A 58 -28.81 -0.77 -7.83
C VAL A 58 -29.68 -0.42 -6.62
N ASP A 59 -30.37 0.72 -6.65
CA ASP A 59 -31.29 1.15 -5.58
C ASP A 59 -30.66 1.06 -4.17
N HIS A 60 -29.53 1.73 -3.95
CA HIS A 60 -28.77 1.70 -2.69
C HIS A 60 -28.24 0.31 -2.29
N LYS A 61 -28.11 -0.59 -3.23
CA LYS A 61 -27.42 -1.88 -3.05
C LYS A 61 -26.18 -1.89 -3.90
N GLN A 62 -25.11 -2.47 -3.43
CA GLN A 62 -23.86 -2.49 -4.17
C GLN A 62 -23.20 -3.86 -4.20
N ALA A 63 -22.46 -4.10 -5.26
CA ALA A 63 -21.56 -5.23 -5.37
C ALA A 63 -20.29 -4.85 -6.10
N PHE A 64 -19.23 -5.61 -5.85
CA PHE A 64 -17.92 -5.45 -6.46
C PHE A 64 -17.49 -6.75 -7.11
N VAL A 65 -16.89 -6.63 -8.27
CA VAL A 65 -16.17 -7.72 -8.93
C VAL A 65 -14.83 -7.23 -9.45
N SER A 66 -13.85 -8.10 -9.50
CA SER A 66 -12.55 -7.81 -10.12
C SER A 66 -12.05 -8.99 -10.93
N SER A 67 -11.20 -8.71 -11.91
CA SER A 67 -10.54 -9.72 -12.72
C SER A 67 -9.23 -9.20 -13.30
N SER A 68 -8.27 -10.09 -13.49
CA SER A 68 -7.08 -9.87 -14.31
C SER A 68 -7.31 -10.24 -15.78
N ASP A 69 -8.36 -10.98 -16.09
CA ASP A 69 -8.78 -11.30 -17.45
C ASP A 69 -9.58 -10.13 -18.03
N ILE A 70 -8.97 -9.44 -18.99
CA ILE A 70 -9.46 -8.21 -19.61
C ILE A 70 -10.09 -8.45 -21.01
N GLU A 71 -10.31 -9.69 -21.39
CA GLU A 71 -10.98 -10.02 -22.64
C GLU A 71 -12.45 -9.55 -22.64
N THR A 72 -12.92 -9.09 -23.78
CA THR A 72 -14.24 -8.45 -23.89
C THR A 72 -15.37 -9.36 -23.40
N GLU A 73 -15.34 -10.64 -23.76
CA GLU A 73 -16.38 -11.61 -23.34
C GLU A 73 -16.39 -11.80 -21.81
N ASN A 74 -15.21 -11.83 -21.19
CA ASN A 74 -15.11 -11.92 -19.74
C ASN A 74 -15.63 -10.65 -19.06
N ILE A 75 -15.31 -9.48 -19.58
CA ILE A 75 -15.82 -8.20 -19.08
C ILE A 75 -17.35 -8.18 -19.08
N GLU A 76 -18.00 -8.60 -20.17
CA GLU A 76 -19.47 -8.64 -20.24
C GLU A 76 -20.08 -9.60 -19.22
N ARG A 77 -19.43 -10.75 -18.98
CA ARG A 77 -19.83 -11.71 -17.95
C ARG A 77 -19.67 -11.13 -16.54
N LEU A 78 -18.56 -10.44 -16.28
CA LEU A 78 -18.28 -9.79 -15.01
C LEU A 78 -19.29 -8.69 -14.69
N VAL A 79 -19.60 -7.84 -15.68
CA VAL A 79 -20.62 -6.81 -15.55
C VAL A 79 -21.97 -7.41 -15.19
N SER A 80 -22.40 -8.44 -15.93
CA SER A 80 -23.69 -9.12 -15.66
C SER A 80 -23.73 -9.67 -14.24
N LYS A 81 -22.65 -10.38 -13.82
CA LYS A 81 -22.52 -10.92 -12.48
C LYS A 81 -22.56 -9.83 -11.40
N CYS A 82 -21.84 -8.72 -11.61
CA CYS A 82 -21.80 -7.60 -10.68
C CYS A 82 -23.19 -7.01 -10.44
N VAL A 83 -23.93 -6.72 -11.52
CA VAL A 83 -25.29 -6.17 -11.44
C VAL A 83 -26.25 -7.13 -10.75
N GLU A 84 -26.19 -8.42 -11.06
CA GLU A 84 -27.02 -9.43 -10.40
C GLU A 84 -26.71 -9.54 -8.90
N MET A 85 -25.43 -9.51 -8.53
CA MET A 85 -25.01 -9.50 -7.12
C MET A 85 -25.51 -8.24 -6.40
N ALA A 86 -25.42 -7.07 -7.03
CA ALA A 86 -25.92 -5.82 -6.46
C ALA A 86 -27.43 -5.89 -6.20
N LYS A 87 -28.22 -6.42 -7.11
CA LYS A 87 -29.67 -6.60 -6.93
C LYS A 87 -30.02 -7.46 -5.70
N LEU A 88 -29.17 -8.41 -5.34
CA LEU A 88 -29.37 -9.33 -4.21
C LEU A 88 -28.76 -8.84 -2.90
N ALA A 89 -27.91 -7.82 -2.94
CA ALA A 89 -27.26 -7.25 -1.77
C ALA A 89 -28.26 -6.58 -0.82
N PRO A 90 -27.97 -6.47 0.48
CA PRO A 90 -28.78 -5.68 1.38
C PRO A 90 -28.74 -4.17 0.98
N VAL A 91 -29.79 -3.45 1.34
CA VAL A 91 -29.83 -1.99 1.16
C VAL A 91 -28.82 -1.34 2.10
N ASP A 92 -28.08 -0.39 1.57
CA ASP A 92 -27.13 0.46 2.29
C ASP A 92 -27.31 1.90 1.80
N ASP A 93 -27.92 2.74 2.62
CA ASP A 93 -28.24 4.13 2.25
C ASP A 93 -26.99 4.96 1.96
N THR A 94 -25.81 4.48 2.37
CA THR A 94 -24.50 5.10 2.07
C THR A 94 -23.89 4.62 0.75
N ALA A 95 -24.50 3.63 0.09
CA ALA A 95 -24.03 3.12 -1.20
C ALA A 95 -24.44 4.07 -2.33
N VAL A 96 -23.60 5.09 -2.54
CA VAL A 96 -23.76 6.13 -3.58
C VAL A 96 -22.41 6.42 -4.24
N LEU A 97 -22.43 7.09 -5.39
CA LEU A 97 -21.22 7.72 -5.94
C LEU A 97 -20.99 9.07 -5.26
N GLY A 98 -19.74 9.53 -5.25
CA GLY A 98 -19.40 10.88 -4.78
C GLY A 98 -20.13 11.95 -5.60
N ASP A 99 -20.44 13.09 -4.97
CA ASP A 99 -21.06 14.22 -5.64
C ASP A 99 -20.13 14.76 -6.75
N SER A 100 -20.63 14.84 -7.97
CA SER A 100 -19.87 15.34 -9.12
C SER A 100 -19.42 16.80 -8.99
N SER A 101 -20.08 17.59 -8.14
CA SER A 101 -19.68 18.98 -7.86
C SER A 101 -18.36 19.08 -7.07
N LEU A 102 -17.98 18.01 -6.38
CA LEU A 102 -16.76 17.92 -5.57
C LEU A 102 -15.56 17.35 -6.34
N PHE A 103 -15.76 16.95 -7.59
CA PHE A 103 -14.67 16.36 -8.38
C PHE A 103 -13.60 17.40 -8.74
N GLU A 104 -12.35 17.07 -8.40
CA GLU A 104 -11.19 17.85 -8.85
C GLU A 104 -11.04 17.75 -10.38
N LYS A 105 -11.04 18.89 -11.05
CA LYS A 105 -10.97 18.97 -12.51
C LYS A 105 -9.55 19.18 -13.02
N ASN A 106 -8.66 19.65 -12.16
CA ASN A 106 -7.29 20.01 -12.50
C ASN A 106 -6.33 19.40 -11.48
N ALA A 107 -6.21 18.06 -11.49
CA ALA A 107 -5.27 17.38 -10.61
C ALA A 107 -3.85 17.91 -10.84
N ALA A 108 -3.16 18.28 -9.75
CA ALA A 108 -1.78 18.71 -9.81
C ALA A 108 -0.88 17.54 -10.21
N ASP A 109 0.16 17.83 -10.97
CA ASP A 109 1.25 16.87 -11.15
C ASP A 109 2.04 16.78 -9.83
N LEU A 110 2.04 15.60 -9.24
CA LEU A 110 2.68 15.32 -7.95
C LEU A 110 4.07 14.69 -8.10
N ASP A 111 4.59 14.62 -9.32
CA ASP A 111 5.91 14.03 -9.62
C ASP A 111 6.08 12.64 -8.99
N LEU A 112 5.20 11.71 -9.34
CA LEU A 112 5.13 10.38 -8.72
C LEU A 112 5.77 9.27 -9.58
N TYR A 113 6.24 9.59 -10.78
CA TYR A 113 6.54 8.57 -11.78
C TYR A 113 7.92 8.74 -12.42
N GLN A 114 8.72 7.69 -12.36
CA GLN A 114 9.99 7.54 -13.06
C GLN A 114 9.76 6.84 -14.40
N GLU A 115 10.07 7.51 -15.52
CA GLU A 115 9.92 6.94 -16.86
C GLU A 115 10.92 5.82 -17.15
N GLU A 116 12.17 5.97 -16.69
CA GLU A 116 13.24 5.01 -16.95
C GLU A 116 13.00 3.68 -16.24
N GLU A 117 13.27 2.60 -16.93
CA GLU A 117 13.29 1.27 -16.33
C GLU A 117 14.65 0.98 -15.69
N ILE A 118 14.63 0.31 -14.56
CA ILE A 118 15.84 -0.14 -13.88
C ILE A 118 16.26 -1.48 -14.47
N ASP A 119 17.52 -1.55 -14.91
CA ASP A 119 18.11 -2.81 -15.36
C ASP A 119 18.18 -3.80 -14.20
N THR A 120 17.79 -5.06 -14.46
CA THR A 120 17.83 -6.15 -13.49
C THR A 120 19.23 -6.33 -12.90
N LYS A 121 20.28 -6.08 -13.68
CA LYS A 121 21.66 -6.15 -13.20
C LYS A 121 21.95 -5.12 -12.09
N ILE A 122 21.40 -3.91 -12.20
CA ILE A 122 21.53 -2.87 -11.16
C ILE A 122 20.93 -3.35 -9.84
N LEU A 123 19.75 -3.99 -9.89
CA LEU A 123 19.12 -4.55 -8.69
C LEU A 123 19.95 -5.71 -8.10
N ILE A 124 20.50 -6.59 -8.95
CA ILE A 124 21.38 -7.69 -8.51
C ILE A 124 22.63 -7.15 -7.83
N ASP A 125 23.29 -6.17 -8.42
CA ASP A 125 24.49 -5.56 -7.86
C ASP A 125 24.17 -4.86 -6.53
N ALA A 126 23.03 -4.16 -6.45
CA ALA A 126 22.58 -3.47 -5.23
C ALA A 126 22.31 -4.43 -4.07
N VAL A 127 21.60 -5.55 -4.27
CA VAL A 127 21.34 -6.50 -3.17
C VAL A 127 22.61 -7.17 -2.67
N LYS A 128 23.53 -7.51 -3.57
CA LYS A 128 24.82 -8.10 -3.20
C LYS A 128 25.68 -7.11 -2.41
N GLU A 129 25.80 -5.87 -2.88
CA GLU A 129 26.55 -4.83 -2.20
C GLU A 129 25.96 -4.52 -0.83
N CYS A 130 24.62 -4.50 -0.72
CA CYS A 130 23.90 -4.27 0.53
C CYS A 130 24.21 -5.37 1.56
N GLU A 131 24.06 -6.64 1.17
CA GLU A 131 24.33 -7.77 2.05
C GLU A 131 25.80 -7.89 2.42
N ASP A 132 26.71 -7.74 1.45
CA ASP A 132 28.16 -7.80 1.69
C ASP A 132 28.60 -6.77 2.72
N SER A 133 28.09 -5.55 2.60
CA SER A 133 28.40 -4.48 3.54
C SER A 133 27.91 -4.79 4.97
N ALA A 134 26.76 -5.43 5.11
CA ALA A 134 26.25 -5.86 6.41
C ALA A 134 27.07 -7.01 7.01
N LEU A 135 27.40 -8.04 6.21
CA LEU A 135 28.18 -9.20 6.62
C LEU A 135 29.62 -8.84 6.98
N SER A 136 30.16 -7.78 6.39
CA SER A 136 31.53 -7.30 6.70
C SER A 136 31.65 -6.68 8.10
N VAL A 137 30.53 -6.35 8.75
CA VAL A 137 30.54 -5.74 10.08
C VAL A 137 30.84 -6.80 11.13
N LYS A 138 31.91 -6.57 11.92
CA LYS A 138 32.32 -7.50 12.97
C LYS A 138 31.22 -7.74 14.00
N GLY A 139 30.85 -8.99 14.21
CA GLY A 139 29.81 -9.40 15.16
C GLY A 139 28.51 -9.84 14.48
N ILE A 140 28.37 -9.59 13.19
CA ILE A 140 27.30 -10.20 12.39
C ILE A 140 27.68 -11.65 12.09
N THR A 141 26.77 -12.57 12.36
CA THR A 141 27.02 -14.01 12.26
C THR A 141 26.28 -14.67 11.10
N ASN A 142 25.21 -14.06 10.60
CA ASN A 142 24.42 -14.60 9.50
C ASN A 142 23.59 -13.50 8.82
N SER A 143 22.98 -13.85 7.69
CA SER A 143 22.06 -13.00 6.95
C SER A 143 20.73 -13.71 6.73
N GLU A 144 19.62 -12.96 6.82
CA GLU A 144 18.32 -13.37 6.31
C GLU A 144 18.12 -12.92 4.85
N GLY A 145 19.06 -12.13 4.34
CA GLY A 145 19.10 -11.69 2.97
C GLY A 145 18.96 -10.18 2.78
N ALA A 146 19.21 -9.77 1.55
CA ALA A 146 18.90 -8.44 1.05
C ALA A 146 17.92 -8.55 -0.12
N GLY A 147 17.05 -7.55 -0.22
CA GLY A 147 16.06 -7.47 -1.31
C GLY A 147 16.07 -6.10 -1.95
N ALA A 148 15.85 -6.05 -3.26
CA ALA A 148 15.60 -4.81 -3.99
C ALA A 148 14.43 -5.00 -4.95
N SER A 149 13.63 -3.96 -5.13
CA SER A 149 12.53 -3.97 -6.08
C SER A 149 12.38 -2.66 -6.80
N SER A 150 11.79 -2.72 -7.99
CA SER A 150 11.32 -1.57 -8.74
C SER A 150 9.96 -1.91 -9.33
N SER A 151 8.98 -1.06 -9.12
CA SER A 151 7.64 -1.23 -9.67
C SER A 151 7.11 0.08 -10.25
N LYS A 152 6.26 -0.05 -11.24
CA LYS A 152 5.50 1.02 -11.88
C LYS A 152 4.04 0.64 -11.89
N ALA A 153 3.18 1.58 -11.59
CA ALA A 153 1.75 1.38 -11.62
C ALA A 153 1.07 2.53 -12.37
N GLU A 154 0.03 2.19 -13.10
CA GLU A 154 -0.91 3.11 -13.71
C GLU A 154 -2.30 2.77 -13.20
N PHE A 155 -3.01 3.78 -12.72
CA PHE A 155 -4.34 3.66 -12.15
C PHE A 155 -5.28 4.62 -12.87
N PHE A 156 -6.49 4.16 -13.16
CA PHE A 156 -7.53 4.95 -13.78
C PHE A 156 -8.89 4.63 -13.16
N LEU A 157 -9.62 5.65 -12.78
CA LEU A 157 -10.98 5.56 -12.24
C LEU A 157 -11.92 6.30 -13.16
N ALA A 158 -13.08 5.71 -13.46
CA ALA A 158 -14.18 6.38 -14.11
C ALA A 158 -15.50 6.03 -13.42
N THR A 159 -16.43 6.99 -13.39
CA THR A 159 -17.73 6.86 -12.75
C THR A 159 -18.85 7.20 -13.71
N SER A 160 -20.03 6.60 -13.52
CA SER A 160 -21.20 6.86 -14.37
C SER A 160 -21.76 8.28 -14.25
N ASN A 161 -21.43 9.01 -13.18
CA ASN A 161 -21.81 10.41 -12.98
C ASN A 161 -20.78 11.43 -13.49
N GLY A 162 -19.79 10.98 -14.31
CA GLY A 162 -18.95 11.83 -15.13
C GLY A 162 -17.53 12.07 -14.65
N PHE A 163 -17.11 11.49 -13.54
CA PHE A 163 -15.67 11.52 -13.18
C PHE A 163 -14.89 10.56 -14.07
N HIS A 164 -13.72 10.99 -14.53
CA HIS A 164 -12.68 10.13 -15.07
C HIS A 164 -11.31 10.74 -14.80
N GLY A 165 -10.37 9.93 -14.39
CA GLY A 165 -9.02 10.39 -14.11
C GLY A 165 -8.11 9.26 -13.65
N GLY A 166 -6.83 9.51 -13.67
CA GLY A 166 -5.85 8.51 -13.27
C GLY A 166 -4.49 9.14 -13.03
N TYR A 167 -3.58 8.32 -12.54
CA TYR A 167 -2.20 8.71 -12.31
C TYR A 167 -1.27 7.53 -12.52
N LYS A 168 -0.01 7.86 -12.73
CA LYS A 168 1.08 6.88 -12.74
C LYS A 168 1.94 7.07 -11.49
N SER A 169 2.50 5.99 -11.01
CA SER A 169 3.45 6.05 -9.90
C SER A 169 4.53 4.99 -10.05
N SER A 170 5.69 5.26 -9.50
CA SER A 170 6.77 4.30 -9.35
C SER A 170 7.16 4.13 -7.90
N THR A 171 7.78 3.01 -7.60
CA THR A 171 8.32 2.72 -6.27
C THR A 171 9.56 1.86 -6.43
N SER A 172 10.64 2.29 -5.82
CA SER A 172 11.89 1.53 -5.72
C SER A 172 12.22 1.29 -4.26
N SER A 173 12.68 0.11 -3.92
CA SER A 173 13.04 -0.25 -2.56
C SER A 173 14.34 -1.05 -2.49
N ILE A 174 14.99 -0.96 -1.34
CA ILE A 174 16.12 -1.80 -0.94
C ILE A 174 16.01 -2.11 0.54
N SER A 175 16.37 -3.33 0.94
CA SER A 175 16.33 -3.77 2.33
C SER A 175 17.43 -4.80 2.62
N CYS A 176 17.82 -4.90 3.88
CA CYS A 176 18.71 -5.96 4.37
C CYS A 176 18.31 -6.34 5.79
N SER A 177 18.35 -7.64 6.09
CA SER A 177 18.11 -8.19 7.42
C SER A 177 19.24 -9.14 7.78
N VAL A 178 19.83 -8.94 8.95
CA VAL A 178 20.97 -9.73 9.41
C VAL A 178 20.85 -10.17 10.87
N LEU A 179 21.65 -11.16 11.25
CA LEU A 179 21.67 -11.74 12.58
C LEU A 179 23.04 -11.56 13.24
N ALA A 180 23.01 -11.40 14.55
CA ALA A 180 24.17 -11.38 15.41
C ALA A 180 23.95 -12.28 16.64
N GLY A 181 25.02 -12.74 17.28
CA GLY A 181 24.92 -13.68 18.39
C GLY A 181 24.82 -15.14 17.95
N GLU A 182 24.68 -16.04 18.92
CA GLU A 182 24.60 -17.49 18.70
C GLU A 182 23.51 -18.13 19.57
N GLY A 183 22.92 -19.21 19.08
CA GLY A 183 21.92 -20.01 19.81
C GLY A 183 20.71 -19.20 20.24
N GLN A 184 20.41 -19.22 21.55
CA GLN A 184 19.25 -18.49 22.11
C GLN A 184 19.50 -16.99 22.30
N GLU A 185 20.73 -16.54 22.14
CA GLU A 185 21.12 -15.14 22.25
C GLU A 185 21.20 -14.45 20.88
N MET A 186 20.72 -15.12 19.84
CA MET A 186 20.65 -14.51 18.52
C MET A 186 19.62 -13.36 18.49
N GLU A 187 20.06 -12.25 17.95
CA GLU A 187 19.23 -11.09 17.68
C GLU A 187 19.28 -10.75 16.20
N ARG A 188 18.17 -10.18 15.71
CA ARG A 188 18.09 -9.69 14.35
C ARG A 188 17.53 -8.28 14.30
N ASP A 189 17.95 -7.55 13.30
CA ASP A 189 17.29 -6.29 12.92
C ASP A 189 17.50 -6.07 11.41
N TYR A 190 16.88 -5.03 10.90
CA TYR A 190 16.86 -4.70 9.48
C TYR A 190 16.97 -3.21 9.25
N GLU A 191 17.29 -2.87 8.01
CA GLU A 191 17.14 -1.54 7.46
C GLU A 191 16.49 -1.63 6.08
N TYR A 192 15.74 -0.59 5.72
CA TYR A 192 15.14 -0.48 4.40
C TYR A 192 14.98 0.97 3.97
N ALA A 193 14.87 1.17 2.67
CA ALA A 193 14.44 2.42 2.09
C ALA A 193 13.42 2.17 0.98
N VAL A 194 12.42 3.06 0.89
CA VAL A 194 11.42 3.06 -0.18
C VAL A 194 11.33 4.48 -0.72
N LYS A 195 11.43 4.63 -2.03
CA LYS A 195 11.39 5.92 -2.73
C LYS A 195 10.56 5.84 -3.99
N ARG A 196 10.09 6.99 -4.47
CA ARG A 196 9.43 7.09 -5.78
C ARG A 196 10.42 6.95 -6.92
N PHE A 197 11.57 7.58 -6.81
CA PHE A 197 12.65 7.55 -7.77
C PHE A 197 13.80 6.68 -7.25
N SER A 198 14.36 5.85 -8.12
CA SER A 198 15.49 5.01 -7.74
C SER A 198 16.75 5.80 -7.40
N SER A 199 16.90 7.00 -8.00
CA SER A 199 17.98 7.92 -7.69
C SER A 199 17.98 8.45 -6.25
N ASP A 200 16.84 8.42 -5.60
CA ASP A 200 16.67 8.90 -4.23
C ASP A 200 16.92 7.82 -3.18
N LEU A 201 17.14 6.57 -3.61
CA LEU A 201 17.52 5.50 -2.69
C LEU A 201 18.89 5.79 -2.09
N PRO A 202 19.08 5.54 -0.79
CA PRO A 202 20.40 5.56 -0.17
C PRO A 202 21.33 4.56 -0.85
N ASN A 203 22.64 4.77 -0.67
CA ASN A 203 23.61 3.79 -1.13
C ASN A 203 23.35 2.41 -0.48
N PRO A 204 23.36 1.30 -1.27
CA PRO A 204 23.15 -0.05 -0.75
C PRO A 204 24.04 -0.38 0.47
N LYS A 205 25.28 0.08 0.47
CA LYS A 205 26.20 -0.10 1.60
C LYS A 205 25.70 0.52 2.90
N GLU A 206 25.10 1.70 2.83
CA GLU A 206 24.57 2.40 4.00
C GLU A 206 23.40 1.64 4.62
N ILE A 207 22.53 1.03 3.80
CA ILE A 207 21.44 0.18 4.25
C ILE A 207 21.98 -1.06 4.97
N GLY A 208 22.94 -1.77 4.36
CA GLY A 208 23.55 -2.95 4.98
C GLY A 208 24.26 -2.64 6.28
N GLN A 209 25.08 -1.60 6.32
CA GLN A 209 25.77 -1.16 7.54
C GLN A 209 24.81 -0.77 8.64
N SER A 210 23.76 -0.01 8.31
CA SER A 210 22.72 0.38 9.27
C SER A 210 21.96 -0.83 9.84
N ALA A 211 21.62 -1.82 9.00
CA ALA A 211 21.02 -3.06 9.46
C ALA A 211 21.93 -3.79 10.47
N ALA A 212 23.21 -3.92 10.15
CA ALA A 212 24.20 -4.55 11.02
C ALA A 212 24.37 -3.82 12.36
N GLU A 213 24.51 -2.50 12.33
CA GLU A 213 24.63 -1.69 13.55
C GLU A 213 23.42 -1.82 14.46
N LYS A 214 22.21 -1.82 13.88
CA LYS A 214 20.96 -2.00 14.63
C LYS A 214 20.89 -3.38 15.26
N THR A 215 21.25 -4.41 14.50
CA THR A 215 21.29 -5.79 15.00
C THR A 215 22.25 -5.93 16.19
N LEU A 216 23.46 -5.40 16.09
CA LEU A 216 24.44 -5.44 17.18
C LEU A 216 23.97 -4.70 18.45
N LYS A 217 23.23 -3.60 18.31
CA LYS A 217 22.63 -2.87 19.44
C LYS A 217 21.56 -3.66 20.19
N ARG A 218 21.02 -4.72 19.61
CA ARG A 218 20.04 -5.60 20.27
C ARG A 218 20.66 -6.69 21.12
N LEU A 219 21.94 -6.97 20.94
CA LEU A 219 22.65 -7.99 21.73
C LEU A 219 22.65 -7.66 23.23
N ASN A 220 22.66 -8.72 24.05
CA ASN A 220 22.65 -8.63 25.51
C ASN A 220 21.44 -7.85 26.07
N PRO A 221 20.21 -8.23 25.72
CA PRO A 221 19.01 -7.54 26.19
C PRO A 221 18.92 -7.59 27.72
N GLN A 222 18.56 -6.46 28.32
CA GLN A 222 18.39 -6.36 29.76
C GLN A 222 16.94 -6.51 30.15
N LYS A 223 16.63 -7.36 31.15
CA LYS A 223 15.30 -7.41 31.75
C LYS A 223 15.09 -6.23 32.68
N ILE A 224 14.00 -5.55 32.51
CA ILE A 224 13.52 -4.52 33.43
C ILE A 224 12.28 -5.03 34.17
N ASN A 225 12.14 -4.62 35.43
CA ASN A 225 10.93 -4.93 36.20
C ASN A 225 9.74 -4.14 35.67
N SER A 226 8.51 -4.67 35.91
CA SER A 226 7.30 -3.93 35.60
C SER A 226 7.31 -2.56 36.31
N THR A 227 7.15 -1.51 35.54
CA THR A 227 7.26 -0.13 36.06
C THR A 227 6.45 0.82 35.17
N LYS A 228 6.24 2.03 35.66
CA LYS A 228 5.63 3.13 34.90
C LYS A 228 6.70 4.15 34.56
N LEU A 229 7.04 4.22 33.28
CA LEU A 229 8.07 5.10 32.74
C LEU A 229 7.56 5.87 31.53
N PRO A 230 8.12 7.04 31.23
CA PRO A 230 7.97 7.65 29.90
C PRO A 230 8.51 6.71 28.83
N VAL A 231 7.80 6.59 27.71
CA VAL A 231 8.19 5.76 26.55
C VAL A 231 8.48 6.67 25.37
N VAL A 232 9.65 6.51 24.78
CA VAL A 232 10.04 7.17 23.52
C VAL A 232 9.94 6.14 22.41
N PHE A 233 9.10 6.43 21.42
CA PHE A 233 8.96 5.58 20.24
C PHE A 233 10.01 5.93 19.21
N ASP A 234 10.72 4.91 18.69
CA ASP A 234 11.64 5.07 17.56
C ASP A 234 10.87 5.55 16.32
N LYS A 235 11.51 6.37 15.48
CA LYS A 235 10.89 6.91 14.27
C LYS A 235 10.34 5.84 13.31
N ARG A 236 10.90 4.62 13.33
CA ARG A 236 10.44 3.50 12.49
C ARG A 236 9.05 3.00 12.85
N ILE A 237 8.66 3.14 14.11
CA ILE A 237 7.36 2.67 14.63
C ILE A 237 6.42 3.82 15.02
N SER A 238 6.85 5.06 14.87
CA SER A 238 6.02 6.23 15.23
C SER A 238 4.73 6.31 14.41
N ASN A 239 4.77 5.89 13.15
CA ASN A 239 3.58 5.81 12.28
C ASN A 239 2.54 4.79 12.77
N ASP A 240 2.96 3.76 13.52
CA ASP A 240 2.03 2.76 14.05
C ASP A 240 1.02 3.38 15.00
N LEU A 241 1.41 4.43 15.74
CA LEU A 241 0.48 5.16 16.61
C LEU A 241 -0.66 5.81 15.82
N LEU A 242 -0.36 6.38 14.65
CA LEU A 242 -1.38 6.92 13.75
C LEU A 242 -2.23 5.80 13.12
N GLY A 243 -1.61 4.69 12.77
CA GLY A 243 -2.31 3.49 12.29
C GLY A 243 -3.28 2.92 13.33
N TYR A 244 -2.88 2.86 14.59
CA TYR A 244 -3.77 2.46 15.69
C TYR A 244 -4.93 3.44 15.88
N LEU A 245 -4.69 4.74 15.80
CA LEU A 245 -5.76 5.73 15.85
C LEU A 245 -6.74 5.52 14.69
N ALA A 246 -6.25 5.50 13.45
CA ALA A 246 -7.07 5.33 12.26
C ALA A 246 -7.92 4.05 12.32
N SER A 247 -7.34 2.94 12.76
CA SER A 247 -8.07 1.68 12.96
C SER A 247 -9.13 1.77 14.05
N SER A 248 -8.84 2.53 15.12
CA SER A 248 -9.74 2.67 16.26
C SER A 248 -10.93 3.58 15.98
N ILE A 249 -10.78 4.59 15.12
CA ILE A 249 -11.86 5.49 14.71
C ILE A 249 -12.57 5.01 13.43
N SER A 250 -12.15 3.90 12.83
CA SER A 250 -12.80 3.31 11.65
C SER A 250 -14.27 3.02 11.94
N GLY A 251 -15.16 3.49 11.07
CA GLY A 251 -16.59 3.25 11.18
C GLY A 251 -16.95 1.77 11.34
N THR A 252 -16.25 0.88 10.65
CA THR A 252 -16.43 -0.58 10.78
C THR A 252 -16.07 -1.08 12.18
N SER A 253 -14.96 -0.60 12.76
CA SER A 253 -14.53 -0.98 14.12
C SER A 253 -15.50 -0.46 15.18
N ILE A 254 -16.02 0.74 14.99
CA ILE A 254 -17.05 1.34 15.87
C ILE A 254 -18.36 0.56 15.77
N ALA A 255 -18.87 0.30 14.57
CA ALA A 255 -20.12 -0.40 14.35
C ALA A 255 -20.10 -1.83 14.91
N ARG A 256 -18.95 -2.53 14.79
CA ARG A 256 -18.75 -3.86 15.37
C ARG A 256 -18.54 -3.86 16.90
N GLY A 257 -18.39 -2.69 17.51
CA GLY A 257 -18.13 -2.55 18.95
C GLY A 257 -16.73 -3.03 19.38
N THR A 258 -15.81 -3.25 18.45
CA THR A 258 -14.47 -3.78 18.74
C THR A 258 -13.45 -2.69 19.09
N SER A 259 -13.75 -1.43 18.82
CA SER A 259 -12.88 -0.32 19.17
C SER A 259 -13.03 0.09 20.64
N PHE A 260 -11.87 0.38 21.28
CA PHE A 260 -11.87 0.99 22.61
C PHE A 260 -12.31 2.47 22.58
N LEU A 261 -12.35 3.11 21.40
CA LEU A 261 -12.82 4.48 21.18
C LEU A 261 -14.30 4.57 20.77
N LYS A 262 -15.04 3.47 20.75
CA LYS A 262 -16.43 3.41 20.29
C LYS A 262 -17.37 4.44 20.92
N ASP A 263 -17.11 4.82 22.18
CA ASP A 263 -17.91 5.78 22.92
C ASP A 263 -17.19 7.14 23.09
N SER A 264 -16.23 7.45 22.23
CA SER A 264 -15.34 8.61 22.38
C SER A 264 -15.67 9.76 21.41
N LEU A 265 -16.74 9.67 20.63
CA LEU A 265 -17.16 10.76 19.75
C LEU A 265 -17.41 12.04 20.58
N GLY A 266 -16.81 13.14 20.14
CA GLY A 266 -16.86 14.43 20.84
C GLY A 266 -16.02 14.51 22.12
N LYS A 267 -15.23 13.48 22.46
CA LYS A 267 -14.34 13.49 23.61
C LYS A 267 -12.89 13.68 23.18
N GLN A 268 -12.11 14.30 24.05
CA GLN A 268 -10.68 14.46 23.84
C GLN A 268 -9.97 13.10 24.00
N VAL A 269 -9.29 12.65 22.95
CA VAL A 269 -8.56 11.36 22.90
C VAL A 269 -7.07 11.54 23.21
N PHE A 270 -6.47 12.64 22.76
CA PHE A 270 -5.08 12.98 22.97
C PHE A 270 -4.94 14.23 23.85
N ASN A 271 -3.69 14.51 24.27
CA ASN A 271 -3.39 15.81 24.88
C ASN A 271 -3.76 16.95 23.90
N LYS A 272 -4.25 18.07 24.41
CA LYS A 272 -4.63 19.27 23.65
C LYS A 272 -3.52 19.81 22.73
N ASP A 273 -2.27 19.47 23.02
CA ASP A 273 -1.11 19.87 22.22
C ASP A 273 -0.91 19.00 20.95
N VAL A 274 -1.73 17.94 20.80
CA VAL A 274 -1.73 17.06 19.62
C VAL A 274 -2.84 17.49 18.69
N THR A 275 -2.49 17.91 17.47
CA THR A 275 -3.44 18.18 16.39
C THR A 275 -3.30 17.07 15.34
N CYS A 276 -4.40 16.38 15.05
CA CYS A 276 -4.47 15.38 13.98
C CYS A 276 -5.56 15.80 13.00
N LEU A 277 -5.17 16.00 11.75
CA LEU A 277 -6.09 16.36 10.67
C LEU A 277 -6.17 15.21 9.68
N LEU A 278 -7.38 14.86 9.28
CA LEU A 278 -7.64 13.87 8.25
C LEU A 278 -8.12 14.62 6.99
N TYR A 279 -7.30 14.62 5.94
CA TYR A 279 -7.59 15.33 4.68
C TYR A 279 -8.19 14.44 3.60
N THR A 280 -8.71 13.32 3.96
CA THR A 280 -9.13 12.32 2.98
C THR A 280 -10.62 12.37 2.76
N SER A 281 -11.11 13.16 1.93
CA SER A 281 -12.52 13.17 1.54
C SER A 281 -13.42 14.11 2.32
N ASP A 282 -14.54 14.35 1.73
CA ASP A 282 -15.66 15.18 2.13
C ASP A 282 -16.21 14.88 3.52
N ALA A 283 -15.97 13.70 4.05
CA ALA A 283 -16.34 13.32 5.42
C ALA A 283 -15.59 14.09 6.52
N ALA A 284 -14.52 14.82 6.17
CA ALA A 284 -13.77 15.64 7.12
C ALA A 284 -14.35 17.06 7.27
N ASP A 285 -15.10 17.53 6.28
CA ASP A 285 -15.73 18.85 6.29
C ASP A 285 -17.08 18.87 7.03
N ASP A 286 -17.61 17.68 7.34
CA ASP A 286 -18.88 17.49 8.08
C ASP A 286 -18.66 17.23 9.60
N LEU A 287 -17.43 17.37 10.11
CA LEU A 287 -17.09 17.26 11.53
C LEU A 287 -16.61 18.61 12.10
#